data_6da24c0e2ba67da57499a854a562671b
#
_entry.id   6da24c0e2ba67da57499a854a562671b
#
_cell.length_a   1.000
_cell.length_b   1.000
_cell.length_c   1.000
_cell.angle_alpha   90.00
_cell.angle_beta   90.00
_cell.angle_gamma   90.00
#
_symmetry.space_group_name_H-M   'P 1'
#
loop_
_entity.id
_entity.type
_entity.pdbx_description
1 polymer ?
#
loop_
_entity_poly.entity_id
_entity_poly.type
_entity_poly.pdbx_seq_one_letter_code
_entity_poly.pdbx_strand_id
1 'polypeptide(L)'
;MRFALTLAILCLAASLAQAQTATERSKAPNNCEQFPIKQTGSRPIHEVKLPPSITCRQKAQNGKFVPDPNCTPGATNPSVTESMLMNPAFRTGCIRDKATTEEQKTATYGWYKLLRPGDNAGDNQTCELDHLIPLYLGGADTLENIWPQCGPGGASGPGHVALDDRYFKEKDKVEYYLGQQVREGNMGLADAQHGIATDWTQYLSKAEDFCRSGKCDFSGQ
;
A
#
# COMPACT_ATOMS: atom_id res chain seq x y z
N MET A 1 -65.21 7.93 -37.68
CA MET A 1 -63.93 7.22 -37.55
C MET A 1 -63.07 7.98 -36.58
N ARG A 2 -62.88 7.47 -35.36
CA ARG A 2 -62.03 8.11 -34.31
C ARG A 2 -60.80 7.20 -34.17
N PHE A 3 -59.62 7.74 -34.52
CA PHE A 3 -58.35 7.06 -34.30
C PHE A 3 -57.85 7.42 -32.89
N ALA A 4 -57.74 6.42 -32.05
CA ALA A 4 -57.12 6.54 -30.74
C ALA A 4 -55.60 6.29 -30.93
N LEU A 5 -54.81 7.30 -30.59
CA LEU A 5 -53.33 7.26 -30.59
C LEU A 5 -52.87 6.79 -29.20
N THR A 6 -52.45 5.56 -29.08
CA THR A 6 -51.88 5.02 -27.83
C THR A 6 -50.39 5.40 -27.75
N LEU A 7 -50.07 6.30 -26.84
CA LEU A 7 -48.67 6.70 -26.55
C LEU A 7 -48.06 5.70 -25.58
N ALA A 8 -47.13 4.88 -26.06
CA ALA A 8 -46.34 3.98 -25.24
C ALA A 8 -45.19 4.77 -24.60
N ILE A 9 -45.30 4.99 -23.30
CA ILE A 9 -44.19 5.58 -22.50
C ILE A 9 -43.23 4.44 -22.17
N LEU A 10 -42.08 4.43 -22.85
CA LEU A 10 -40.94 3.58 -22.50
C LEU A 10 -40.24 4.20 -21.27
N CYS A 11 -40.45 3.62 -20.09
CA CYS A 11 -39.62 3.91 -18.92
C CYS A 11 -38.25 3.31 -19.10
N LEU A 12 -37.26 4.08 -19.55
CA LEU A 12 -35.85 3.76 -19.41
C LEU A 12 -35.50 3.92 -17.92
N ALA A 13 -35.43 2.81 -17.20
CA ALA A 13 -34.80 2.74 -15.91
C ALA A 13 -33.26 2.84 -16.13
N ALA A 14 -32.72 4.05 -16.14
CA ALA A 14 -31.30 4.27 -16.07
C ALA A 14 -30.82 3.84 -14.67
N SER A 15 -30.16 2.69 -14.61
CA SER A 15 -29.45 2.25 -13.41
C SER A 15 -28.28 3.23 -13.19
N LEU A 16 -28.49 4.24 -12.35
CA LEU A 16 -27.42 5.08 -11.83
C LEU A 16 -26.62 4.24 -10.84
N ALA A 17 -25.64 3.51 -11.34
CA ALA A 17 -24.55 3.03 -10.52
C ALA A 17 -23.80 4.28 -10.03
N GLN A 18 -24.14 4.77 -8.84
CA GLN A 18 -23.43 5.85 -8.19
C GLN A 18 -22.04 5.35 -7.88
N ALA A 19 -21.05 5.82 -8.63
CA ALA A 19 -19.65 5.66 -8.28
C ALA A 19 -19.43 6.44 -6.97
N GLN A 20 -19.30 5.72 -5.87
CA GLN A 20 -18.95 6.34 -4.59
C GLN A 20 -17.59 7.02 -4.73
N THR A 21 -17.51 8.27 -4.32
CA THR A 21 -16.26 9.03 -4.35
C THR A 21 -15.26 8.43 -3.35
N ALA A 22 -13.96 8.57 -3.60
CA ALA A 22 -12.91 8.08 -2.71
C ALA A 22 -13.08 8.63 -1.28
N THR A 23 -13.55 9.86 -1.15
CA THR A 23 -13.83 10.51 0.14
C THR A 23 -14.98 9.83 0.92
N GLU A 24 -15.98 9.31 0.23
CA GLU A 24 -17.07 8.55 0.86
C GLU A 24 -16.59 7.15 1.27
N ARG A 25 -15.70 6.53 0.48
CA ARG A 25 -15.08 5.25 0.85
C ARG A 25 -14.25 5.34 2.12
N SER A 26 -13.51 6.43 2.33
CA SER A 26 -12.68 6.60 3.54
C SER A 26 -13.50 6.78 4.82
N LYS A 27 -14.75 7.24 4.71
CA LYS A 27 -15.67 7.46 5.84
C LYS A 27 -16.60 6.27 6.12
N ALA A 28 -16.63 5.26 5.24
CA ALA A 28 -17.44 4.07 5.50
C ALA A 28 -16.88 3.30 6.71
N PRO A 29 -17.72 2.83 7.64
CA PRO A 29 -17.25 2.03 8.77
C PRO A 29 -16.55 0.77 8.24
N ASN A 30 -15.42 0.41 8.89
CA ASN A 30 -14.69 -0.81 8.56
C ASN A 30 -15.53 -2.03 8.95
N ASN A 31 -16.38 -2.49 8.05
CA ASN A 31 -17.13 -3.73 8.25
C ASN A 31 -16.25 -4.94 7.92
N CYS A 32 -15.26 -5.19 8.77
CA CYS A 32 -14.30 -6.26 8.57
C CYS A 32 -14.90 -7.65 8.80
N GLU A 33 -16.06 -7.75 9.46
CA GLU A 33 -16.69 -9.04 9.78
C GLU A 33 -17.10 -9.83 8.52
N GLN A 34 -17.37 -9.15 7.42
CA GLN A 34 -17.67 -9.79 6.14
C GLN A 34 -16.44 -10.41 5.45
N PHE A 35 -15.24 -10.08 5.93
CA PHE A 35 -13.99 -10.61 5.37
C PHE A 35 -13.35 -11.53 6.40
N PRO A 36 -13.22 -12.84 6.12
CA PRO A 36 -12.65 -13.81 7.06
C PRO A 36 -11.12 -13.72 7.12
N ILE A 37 -10.59 -12.53 7.41
CA ILE A 37 -9.16 -12.28 7.50
C ILE A 37 -8.65 -12.81 8.84
N LYS A 38 -7.64 -13.67 8.77
CA LYS A 38 -6.89 -14.12 9.94
C LYS A 38 -5.67 -13.22 10.07
N GLN A 39 -5.51 -12.63 11.24
CA GLN A 39 -4.31 -11.86 11.53
C GLN A 39 -3.11 -12.81 11.62
N THR A 40 -2.02 -12.41 10.97
CA THR A 40 -0.79 -13.21 10.96
C THR A 40 0.06 -12.97 12.20
N GLY A 41 -0.22 -11.92 12.95
CA GLY A 41 0.40 -11.55 14.22
C GLY A 41 1.91 -11.33 14.11
N SER A 42 2.41 -10.20 14.59
CA SER A 42 3.83 -10.06 14.87
C SER A 42 4.15 -10.73 16.18
N ARG A 43 5.24 -11.49 16.20
CA ARG A 43 5.79 -11.99 17.45
C ARG A 43 6.25 -10.81 18.31
N PRO A 44 6.17 -10.90 19.64
CA PRO A 44 6.76 -9.90 20.53
C PRO A 44 8.23 -9.61 20.14
N ILE A 45 8.69 -8.37 20.30
CA ILE A 45 10.04 -7.95 19.87
C ILE A 45 11.12 -8.91 20.36
N HIS A 46 11.02 -9.41 21.58
CA HIS A 46 11.99 -10.36 22.15
C HIS A 46 11.94 -11.77 21.52
N GLU A 47 10.86 -12.10 20.80
CA GLU A 47 10.70 -13.35 20.06
C GLU A 47 11.00 -13.19 18.57
N VAL A 48 11.06 -11.93 18.08
CA VAL A 48 11.47 -11.66 16.71
C VAL A 48 12.94 -12.02 16.61
N LYS A 49 13.22 -13.14 15.96
CA LYS A 49 14.58 -13.45 15.59
C LYS A 49 15.04 -12.36 14.64
N LEU A 50 15.88 -11.48 15.15
CA LEU A 50 16.71 -10.67 14.27
C LEU A 50 17.34 -11.62 13.26
N PRO A 51 17.42 -11.25 11.99
CA PRO A 51 18.16 -12.04 11.02
C PRO A 51 19.51 -12.38 11.61
N PRO A 52 19.93 -13.64 11.60
CA PRO A 52 21.07 -14.10 12.36
C PRO A 52 22.31 -13.31 11.94
N SER A 53 22.92 -12.59 12.88
CA SER A 53 24.20 -11.89 12.76
C SER A 53 24.37 -10.94 11.55
N ILE A 54 23.34 -10.69 10.77
CA ILE A 54 23.37 -9.92 9.54
C ILE A 54 22.84 -8.53 9.85
N THR A 55 23.62 -7.52 9.54
CA THR A 55 23.14 -6.15 9.42
C THR A 55 22.31 -6.08 8.16
N CYS A 56 21.00 -5.81 8.28
CA CYS A 56 20.15 -5.54 7.16
C CYS A 56 20.66 -4.33 6.38
N ARG A 57 20.67 -4.40 5.07
CA ARG A 57 21.15 -3.32 4.22
C ARG A 57 20.15 -3.03 3.14
N GLN A 58 19.75 -1.78 3.04
CA GLN A 58 19.06 -1.32 1.85
C GLN A 58 19.98 -1.50 0.63
N LYS A 59 19.43 -2.01 -0.46
CA LYS A 59 20.15 -2.14 -1.73
C LYS A 59 19.77 -1.00 -2.64
N ALA A 60 20.75 -0.39 -3.29
CA ALA A 60 20.48 0.57 -4.35
C ALA A 60 19.92 -0.16 -5.58
N GLN A 61 18.79 0.31 -6.09
CA GLN A 61 18.13 -0.23 -7.25
C GLN A 61 17.51 0.91 -8.05
N ASN A 62 17.91 1.09 -9.30
CA ASN A 62 17.42 2.16 -10.18
C ASN A 62 17.42 3.55 -9.53
N GLY A 63 18.47 3.88 -8.79
CA GLY A 63 18.62 5.15 -8.07
C GLY A 63 17.76 5.29 -6.80
N LYS A 64 17.07 4.25 -6.39
CA LYS A 64 16.25 4.16 -5.18
C LYS A 64 16.79 3.09 -4.24
N PHE A 65 16.07 2.83 -3.13
CA PHE A 65 16.39 1.75 -2.22
C PHE A 65 15.30 0.69 -2.20
N VAL A 66 15.72 -0.57 -2.16
CA VAL A 66 14.88 -1.72 -1.85
C VAL A 66 15.36 -2.36 -0.56
N PRO A 67 14.51 -3.02 0.23
CA PRO A 67 14.93 -3.63 1.48
C PRO A 67 15.82 -4.86 1.26
N ASP A 68 16.45 -5.30 2.32
CA ASP A 68 17.20 -6.57 2.35
C ASP A 68 16.21 -7.74 2.41
N PRO A 69 16.16 -8.64 1.42
CA PRO A 69 15.20 -9.74 1.42
C PRO A 69 15.42 -10.76 2.55
N ASN A 70 16.60 -10.76 3.20
CA ASN A 70 16.83 -11.59 4.38
C ASN A 70 16.19 -11.01 5.65
N CYS A 71 15.90 -9.72 5.65
CA CYS A 71 15.31 -8.99 6.77
C CYS A 71 13.83 -8.69 6.53
N THR A 72 13.51 -8.26 5.33
CA THR A 72 12.15 -7.89 4.90
C THR A 72 11.85 -8.63 3.59
N PRO A 73 11.51 -9.90 3.65
CA PRO A 73 11.22 -10.70 2.45
C PRO A 73 9.93 -10.31 1.74
N GLY A 74 9.06 -9.52 2.36
CA GLY A 74 7.74 -9.21 1.84
C GLY A 74 6.72 -10.31 2.18
N ALA A 75 6.32 -10.39 3.44
CA ALA A 75 5.31 -11.36 3.86
C ALA A 75 3.92 -10.94 3.37
N THR A 76 3.13 -11.92 2.95
CA THR A 76 1.72 -11.76 2.59
C THR A 76 0.80 -12.33 3.66
N ASN A 77 -0.43 -11.83 3.73
CA ASN A 77 -1.49 -12.44 4.53
C ASN A 77 -2.25 -13.45 3.65
N PRO A 78 -2.07 -14.77 3.88
CA PRO A 78 -2.65 -15.80 3.01
C PRO A 78 -4.17 -15.88 3.07
N SER A 79 -4.81 -15.23 4.04
CA SER A 79 -6.28 -15.15 4.11
C SER A 79 -6.86 -14.03 3.25
N VAL A 80 -6.03 -13.14 2.71
CA VAL A 80 -6.47 -12.08 1.80
C VAL A 80 -6.46 -12.59 0.37
N THR A 81 -7.62 -12.60 -0.25
CA THR A 81 -7.80 -13.10 -1.62
C THR A 81 -7.99 -11.93 -2.60
N GLU A 82 -7.69 -12.19 -3.87
CA GLU A 82 -7.93 -11.21 -4.94
C GLU A 82 -9.39 -10.74 -4.97
N SER A 83 -10.35 -11.66 -4.79
CA SER A 83 -11.77 -11.32 -4.75
C SER A 83 -12.15 -10.38 -3.59
N MET A 84 -11.45 -10.46 -2.45
CA MET A 84 -11.62 -9.50 -1.35
C MET A 84 -11.09 -8.12 -1.76
N LEU A 85 -9.93 -8.05 -2.40
CA LEU A 85 -9.32 -6.79 -2.83
C LEU A 85 -10.16 -6.09 -3.92
N MET A 86 -10.82 -6.85 -4.76
CA MET A 86 -11.76 -6.34 -5.77
C MET A 86 -13.08 -5.84 -5.16
N ASN A 87 -13.42 -6.24 -3.94
CA ASN A 87 -14.66 -5.82 -3.29
C ASN A 87 -14.57 -4.35 -2.88
N PRO A 88 -15.48 -3.47 -3.34
CA PRO A 88 -15.43 -2.04 -3.02
C PRO A 88 -15.65 -1.72 -1.52
N ALA A 89 -16.17 -2.66 -0.75
CA ALA A 89 -16.31 -2.54 0.70
C ALA A 89 -15.03 -2.92 1.47
N PHE A 90 -14.04 -3.54 0.80
CA PHE A 90 -12.79 -3.92 1.45
C PHE A 90 -11.99 -2.68 1.88
N ARG A 91 -11.40 -2.78 3.07
CA ARG A 91 -10.54 -1.73 3.63
C ARG A 91 -9.26 -2.35 4.19
N THR A 92 -8.14 -1.67 3.99
CA THR A 92 -6.83 -2.10 4.50
C THR A 92 -6.78 -2.21 6.01
N GLY A 93 -7.60 -1.41 6.71
CA GLY A 93 -7.79 -1.52 8.16
C GLY A 93 -8.20 -2.91 8.64
N CYS A 94 -8.82 -3.74 7.77
CA CYS A 94 -9.17 -5.11 8.10
C CYS A 94 -7.95 -6.06 8.15
N ILE A 95 -6.85 -5.69 7.50
CA ILE A 95 -5.60 -6.48 7.52
C ILE A 95 -4.71 -6.06 8.69
N ARG A 96 -4.83 -4.80 9.16
CA ARG A 96 -3.97 -4.29 10.24
C ARG A 96 -4.07 -5.16 11.49
N ASP A 97 -2.92 -5.54 12.02
CA ASP A 97 -2.79 -6.34 13.22
C ASP A 97 -2.42 -5.46 14.42
N LYS A 98 -3.32 -5.40 15.40
CA LYS A 98 -3.07 -4.62 16.62
C LYS A 98 -1.88 -5.15 17.45
N ALA A 99 -1.47 -6.40 17.22
CA ALA A 99 -0.28 -6.96 17.87
C ALA A 99 1.01 -6.41 17.27
N THR A 100 0.98 -5.86 16.05
CA THR A 100 2.13 -5.19 15.41
C THR A 100 2.17 -3.74 15.87
N THR A 101 2.83 -3.48 17.00
CA THR A 101 2.89 -2.16 17.63
C THR A 101 3.89 -1.23 16.95
N GLU A 102 3.74 0.08 17.16
CA GLU A 102 4.72 1.08 16.68
C GLU A 102 6.13 0.84 17.26
N GLU A 103 6.23 0.32 18.48
CA GLU A 103 7.51 -0.07 19.08
C GLU A 103 8.19 -1.18 18.25
N GLN A 104 7.43 -2.21 17.88
CA GLN A 104 7.94 -3.32 17.07
C GLN A 104 8.36 -2.81 15.68
N LYS A 105 7.52 -2.03 15.01
CA LYS A 105 7.86 -1.44 13.71
C LYS A 105 9.11 -0.59 13.79
N THR A 106 9.24 0.21 14.84
CA THR A 106 10.39 1.09 15.07
C THR A 106 11.69 0.31 15.28
N ALA A 107 11.63 -0.93 15.80
CA ALA A 107 12.82 -1.77 15.96
C ALA A 107 13.51 -2.06 14.63
N THR A 108 12.81 -1.99 13.50
CA THR A 108 13.38 -2.19 12.16
C THR A 108 14.44 -1.16 11.80
N TYR A 109 14.36 0.07 12.32
CA TYR A 109 15.45 1.06 12.16
C TYR A 109 16.79 0.52 12.69
N GLY A 110 16.76 -0.14 13.86
CA GLY A 110 17.95 -0.79 14.44
C GLY A 110 18.47 -1.92 13.57
N TRP A 111 17.59 -2.71 12.94
CA TRP A 111 17.99 -3.78 12.04
C TRP A 111 18.78 -3.26 10.84
N TYR A 112 18.29 -2.17 10.23
CA TYR A 112 18.88 -1.53 9.06
C TYR A 112 20.02 -0.56 9.40
N LYS A 113 20.35 -0.38 10.69
CA LYS A 113 21.33 0.60 11.17
C LYS A 113 21.04 2.03 10.68
N LEU A 114 19.76 2.35 10.56
CA LEU A 114 19.28 3.68 10.21
C LEU A 114 18.95 4.46 11.49
N LEU A 115 19.23 5.75 11.48
CA LEU A 115 18.78 6.63 12.54
C LEU A 115 17.30 6.97 12.34
N ARG A 116 16.50 6.70 13.36
CA ARG A 116 15.10 7.15 13.36
C ARG A 116 15.08 8.69 13.43
N PRO A 117 14.40 9.40 12.50
CA PRO A 117 14.29 10.84 12.58
C PRO A 117 13.50 11.26 13.83
N GLY A 118 13.97 12.33 14.50
CA GLY A 118 13.28 12.87 15.69
C GLY A 118 11.99 13.62 15.33
N ASP A 119 12.07 14.43 14.27
CA ASP A 119 10.92 15.07 13.61
C ASP A 119 10.73 14.41 12.24
N ASN A 120 9.62 13.73 12.05
CA ASN A 120 9.34 12.93 10.86
C ASN A 120 7.86 13.02 10.47
N ALA A 121 7.35 14.25 10.38
CA ALA A 121 5.96 14.51 10.03
C ALA A 121 5.82 15.66 9.03
N GLY A 122 4.80 15.59 8.18
CA GLY A 122 4.56 16.60 7.14
C GLY A 122 5.80 16.78 6.26
N ASP A 123 6.15 18.01 5.95
CA ASP A 123 7.29 18.35 5.07
C ASP A 123 8.64 17.89 5.63
N ASN A 124 8.72 17.61 6.94
CA ASN A 124 9.93 17.08 7.58
C ASN A 124 10.05 15.56 7.49
N GLN A 125 9.05 14.87 6.96
CA GLN A 125 9.09 13.42 6.84
C GLN A 125 10.18 12.98 5.87
N THR A 126 11.19 12.28 6.37
CA THR A 126 12.32 11.74 5.58
C THR A 126 12.32 10.24 5.49
N CYS A 127 11.57 9.57 6.35
CA CYS A 127 11.42 8.11 6.40
C CYS A 127 9.97 7.73 6.60
N GLU A 128 9.60 6.55 6.13
CA GLU A 128 8.35 5.88 6.46
C GLU A 128 8.62 4.45 6.94
N LEU A 129 7.87 3.99 7.94
CA LEU A 129 7.79 2.58 8.28
C LEU A 129 6.81 1.93 7.33
N ASP A 130 7.32 1.48 6.23
CA ASP A 130 6.58 1.08 5.05
C ASP A 130 6.40 -0.43 4.94
N HIS A 131 5.25 -0.85 4.40
CA HIS A 131 4.99 -2.25 4.04
C HIS A 131 5.56 -2.53 2.64
N LEU A 132 6.55 -3.42 2.53
CA LEU A 132 7.14 -3.77 1.24
C LEU A 132 6.07 -4.24 0.25
N ILE A 133 5.21 -5.15 0.67
CA ILE A 133 3.96 -5.47 -0.03
C ILE A 133 2.84 -4.71 0.70
N PRO A 134 2.18 -3.74 0.05
CA PRO A 134 1.17 -2.92 0.70
C PRO A 134 -0.03 -3.74 1.17
N LEU A 135 -0.69 -3.27 2.23
CA LEU A 135 -1.83 -3.99 2.80
C LEU A 135 -2.95 -4.20 1.77
N TYR A 136 -3.20 -3.24 0.89
CA TYR A 136 -4.24 -3.38 -0.13
C TYR A 136 -3.84 -4.28 -1.33
N LEU A 137 -2.61 -4.79 -1.35
CA LEU A 137 -2.18 -5.94 -2.15
C LEU A 137 -2.07 -7.21 -1.29
N GLY A 138 -2.69 -7.25 -0.12
CA GLY A 138 -2.66 -8.42 0.75
C GLY A 138 -1.33 -8.64 1.47
N GLY A 139 -0.49 -7.62 1.59
CA GLY A 139 0.68 -7.67 2.45
C GLY A 139 0.30 -7.95 3.90
N ALA A 140 1.14 -8.67 4.63
CA ALA A 140 0.94 -8.89 6.05
C ALA A 140 1.35 -7.66 6.87
N ASP A 141 0.62 -7.38 7.96
CA ASP A 141 1.01 -6.35 8.93
C ASP A 141 1.96 -6.94 9.96
N THR A 142 3.12 -7.41 9.50
CA THR A 142 4.17 -8.06 10.31
C THR A 142 5.54 -7.50 9.98
N LEU A 143 6.51 -7.73 10.89
CA LEU A 143 7.87 -7.20 10.72
C LEU A 143 8.60 -7.77 9.50
N GLU A 144 8.22 -8.94 9.03
CA GLU A 144 8.74 -9.55 7.80
C GLU A 144 8.32 -8.81 6.52
N ASN A 145 7.40 -7.86 6.67
CA ASN A 145 6.91 -7.01 5.57
C ASN A 145 7.13 -5.51 5.83
N ILE A 146 7.66 -5.11 6.98
CA ILE A 146 7.82 -3.71 7.37
C ILE A 146 9.30 -3.35 7.42
N TRP A 147 9.65 -2.21 6.81
CA TRP A 147 11.01 -1.69 6.79
C TRP A 147 11.04 -0.16 6.83
N PRO A 148 12.13 0.45 7.32
CA PRO A 148 12.26 1.91 7.29
C PRO A 148 12.69 2.37 5.91
N GLN A 149 11.79 2.87 5.10
CA GLN A 149 12.08 3.46 3.81
C GLN A 149 12.45 4.94 3.97
N CYS A 150 13.72 5.27 3.79
CA CYS A 150 14.26 6.60 3.97
C CYS A 150 14.81 7.18 2.67
N GLY A 151 14.79 8.50 2.53
CA GLY A 151 15.42 9.23 1.43
C GLY A 151 14.48 9.69 0.31
N PRO A 152 15.06 10.37 -0.68
CA PRO A 152 16.41 10.91 -0.68
C PRO A 152 16.52 12.17 0.19
N GLY A 153 17.75 12.54 0.54
CA GLY A 153 18.06 13.84 1.14
C GLY A 153 17.58 14.06 2.58
N GLY A 154 17.79 15.26 3.08
CA GLY A 154 17.42 15.71 4.41
C GLY A 154 16.09 16.47 4.46
N ALA A 155 15.54 16.67 5.66
CA ALA A 155 14.30 17.43 5.88
C ALA A 155 14.46 18.94 5.62
N SER A 156 15.68 19.47 5.77
CA SER A 156 15.99 20.90 5.60
C SER A 156 17.43 21.13 5.20
N GLY A 157 17.76 22.33 4.74
CA GLY A 157 19.11 22.76 4.36
C GLY A 157 19.58 22.23 3.00
N PRO A 158 20.91 22.23 2.73
CA PRO A 158 21.44 21.67 1.51
C PRO A 158 21.06 20.21 1.37
N GLY A 159 20.40 19.85 0.26
CA GLY A 159 19.88 18.49 0.04
C GLY A 159 18.44 18.28 0.54
N HIS A 160 17.74 19.36 0.91
CA HIS A 160 16.27 19.27 1.13
C HIS A 160 15.58 18.75 -0.13
N VAL A 161 14.66 17.82 0.07
CA VAL A 161 13.85 17.21 -0.97
C VAL A 161 12.39 17.37 -0.56
N ALA A 162 11.55 17.78 -1.51
CA ALA A 162 10.12 17.90 -1.25
C ALA A 162 9.51 16.56 -0.85
N LEU A 163 8.42 16.59 -0.08
CA LEU A 163 7.77 15.38 0.42
C LEU A 163 7.38 14.45 -0.73
N ASP A 164 6.83 14.98 -1.81
CA ASP A 164 6.35 14.21 -2.96
C ASP A 164 7.46 13.52 -3.77
N ASP A 165 8.72 13.95 -3.58
CA ASP A 165 9.90 13.37 -4.23
C ASP A 165 10.62 12.35 -3.31
N ARG A 166 10.05 12.04 -2.14
CA ARG A 166 10.58 11.01 -1.25
C ARG A 166 10.35 9.61 -1.82
N TYR A 167 11.27 8.69 -1.55
CA TYR A 167 11.18 7.32 -2.08
C TYR A 167 9.90 6.60 -1.66
N PHE A 168 9.41 6.80 -0.44
CA PHE A 168 8.14 6.23 0.00
C PHE A 168 6.95 6.82 -0.78
N LYS A 169 6.98 8.12 -1.12
CA LYS A 169 5.94 8.74 -1.96
C LYS A 169 5.97 8.25 -3.41
N GLU A 170 7.14 7.98 -3.93
CA GLU A 170 7.27 7.33 -5.24
C GLU A 170 6.77 5.90 -5.20
N LYS A 171 7.05 5.17 -4.11
CA LYS A 171 6.53 3.81 -3.91
C LYS A 171 5.01 3.82 -3.75
N ASP A 172 4.40 4.80 -3.07
CA ASP A 172 2.95 4.97 -3.00
C ASP A 172 2.31 4.97 -4.40
N LYS A 173 2.94 5.63 -5.39
CA LYS A 173 2.47 5.62 -6.78
C LYS A 173 2.50 4.22 -7.40
N VAL A 174 3.58 3.47 -7.15
CA VAL A 174 3.74 2.08 -7.61
C VAL A 174 2.68 1.18 -6.98
N GLU A 175 2.49 1.32 -5.70
CA GLU A 175 1.49 0.59 -4.94
C GLU A 175 0.10 0.81 -5.51
N TYR A 176 -0.29 2.08 -5.67
CA TYR A 176 -1.58 2.44 -6.23
C TYR A 176 -1.76 1.87 -7.64
N TYR A 177 -0.75 2.01 -8.50
CA TYR A 177 -0.76 1.47 -9.85
C TYR A 177 -1.00 -0.05 -9.83
N LEU A 178 -0.21 -0.81 -9.06
CA LEU A 178 -0.35 -2.26 -8.98
C LEU A 178 -1.71 -2.67 -8.41
N GLY A 179 -2.19 -1.96 -7.39
CA GLY A 179 -3.51 -2.20 -6.84
C GLY A 179 -4.63 -2.04 -7.86
N GLN A 180 -4.53 -1.04 -8.74
CA GLN A 180 -5.50 -0.86 -9.82
C GLN A 180 -5.36 -1.96 -10.89
N GLN A 181 -4.13 -2.36 -11.26
CA GLN A 181 -3.92 -3.45 -12.21
C GLN A 181 -4.55 -4.77 -11.73
N VAL A 182 -4.44 -5.07 -10.43
CA VAL A 182 -5.09 -6.26 -9.83
C VAL A 182 -6.62 -6.11 -9.84
N ARG A 183 -7.14 -4.96 -9.41
CA ARG A 183 -8.59 -4.71 -9.36
C ARG A 183 -9.26 -4.74 -10.73
N GLU A 184 -8.55 -4.34 -11.77
CA GLU A 184 -9.03 -4.35 -13.16
C GLU A 184 -8.81 -5.71 -13.84
N GLY A 185 -8.18 -6.67 -13.17
CA GLY A 185 -7.86 -7.99 -13.71
C GLY A 185 -6.75 -7.98 -14.78
N ASN A 186 -5.97 -6.89 -14.85
CA ASN A 186 -4.84 -6.76 -15.77
C ASN A 186 -3.58 -7.46 -15.27
N MET A 187 -3.52 -7.76 -13.95
CA MET A 187 -2.40 -8.43 -13.30
C MET A 187 -2.93 -9.33 -12.18
N GLY A 188 -2.40 -10.54 -12.07
CA GLY A 188 -2.73 -11.43 -10.94
C GLY A 188 -2.16 -10.90 -9.63
N LEU A 189 -2.87 -11.13 -8.52
CA LEU A 189 -2.42 -10.68 -7.20
C LEU A 189 -1.03 -11.22 -6.84
N ALA A 190 -0.78 -12.50 -7.09
CA ALA A 190 0.52 -13.12 -6.80
C ALA A 190 1.67 -12.49 -7.60
N ASP A 191 1.42 -12.12 -8.86
CA ASP A 191 2.42 -11.46 -9.71
C ASP A 191 2.72 -10.04 -9.21
N ALA A 192 1.69 -9.29 -8.79
CA ALA A 192 1.86 -7.97 -8.20
C ALA A 192 2.66 -8.04 -6.88
N GLN A 193 2.32 -8.98 -6.01
CA GLN A 193 3.02 -9.21 -4.74
C GLN A 193 4.49 -9.60 -4.97
N HIS A 194 4.75 -10.56 -5.84
CA HIS A 194 6.11 -10.98 -6.16
C HIS A 194 6.91 -9.86 -6.78
N GLY A 195 6.34 -9.13 -7.72
CA GLY A 195 7.01 -8.05 -8.43
C GLY A 195 7.41 -6.91 -7.49
N ILE A 196 6.50 -6.42 -6.64
CA ILE A 196 6.80 -5.34 -5.70
C ILE A 196 7.80 -5.76 -4.62
N ALA A 197 7.72 -7.01 -4.14
CA ALA A 197 8.65 -7.54 -3.16
C ALA A 197 10.07 -7.72 -3.72
N THR A 198 10.19 -8.08 -4.98
CA THR A 198 11.48 -8.30 -5.64
C THR A 198 12.17 -6.98 -6.00
N ASP A 199 11.45 -6.11 -6.67
CA ASP A 199 11.92 -4.79 -7.09
C ASP A 199 10.75 -3.86 -7.42
N TRP A 200 10.30 -3.07 -6.44
CA TRP A 200 9.22 -2.11 -6.66
C TRP A 200 9.59 -1.04 -7.70
N THR A 201 10.89 -0.74 -7.86
CA THR A 201 11.36 0.33 -8.74
C THR A 201 11.15 0.04 -10.23
N GLN A 202 10.97 -1.24 -10.58
CA GLN A 202 10.70 -1.64 -11.97
C GLN A 202 9.37 -1.11 -12.52
N TYR A 203 8.47 -0.70 -11.63
CA TYR A 203 7.15 -0.19 -12.00
C TYR A 203 7.06 1.33 -12.02
N LEU A 204 8.10 2.07 -11.59
CA LEU A 204 8.08 3.52 -11.41
C LEU A 204 7.58 4.27 -12.65
N SER A 205 8.18 4.03 -13.81
CA SER A 205 7.77 4.74 -15.03
C SER A 205 6.29 4.54 -15.36
N LYS A 206 5.79 3.30 -15.22
CA LYS A 206 4.37 2.99 -15.48
C LYS A 206 3.45 3.65 -14.45
N ALA A 207 3.86 3.66 -13.18
CA ALA A 207 3.12 4.27 -12.09
C ALA A 207 3.05 5.79 -12.23
N GLU A 208 4.17 6.42 -12.59
CA GLU A 208 4.22 7.86 -12.85
C GLU A 208 3.32 8.27 -14.02
N ASP A 209 3.36 7.54 -15.13
CA ASP A 209 2.50 7.81 -16.29
C ASP A 209 1.02 7.62 -15.92
N PHE A 210 0.72 6.59 -15.13
CA PHE A 210 -0.62 6.31 -14.64
C PHE A 210 -1.14 7.43 -13.75
N CYS A 211 -0.34 7.89 -12.77
CA CYS A 211 -0.71 8.98 -11.87
C CYS A 211 -0.81 10.32 -12.62
N ARG A 212 0.10 10.60 -13.56
CA ARG A 212 0.08 11.83 -14.39
C ARG A 212 -1.18 11.91 -15.25
N SER A 213 -1.77 10.77 -15.62
CA SER A 213 -3.05 10.74 -16.33
C SER A 213 -4.27 11.03 -15.44
N GLY A 214 -4.07 11.40 -14.17
CA GLY A 214 -5.14 11.73 -13.21
C GLY A 214 -5.84 10.52 -12.60
N LYS A 215 -5.26 9.33 -12.73
CA LYS A 215 -5.87 8.08 -12.23
C LYS A 215 -5.49 7.73 -10.79
N CYS A 216 -4.51 8.42 -10.19
CA CYS A 216 -4.15 8.22 -8.80
C CYS A 216 -5.00 9.07 -7.87
N ASP A 217 -5.54 8.43 -6.84
CA ASP A 217 -6.27 9.08 -5.75
C ASP A 217 -5.74 8.54 -4.42
N PHE A 218 -4.92 9.33 -3.75
CA PHE A 218 -4.30 8.98 -2.47
C PHE A 218 -5.15 9.39 -1.26
N SER A 219 -6.35 9.95 -1.45
CA SER A 219 -7.20 10.47 -0.36
C SER A 219 -7.75 9.40 0.58
N GLY A 220 -7.56 8.13 0.27
CA GLY A 220 -8.06 6.98 1.05
C GLY A 220 -6.98 6.03 1.58
N GLN A 221 -5.70 6.43 1.54
CA GLN A 221 -4.59 5.61 2.06
C GLN A 221 -4.32 5.90 3.54
#